data_8cbe8ee8916fd36daf05703210b43316
#
_entry.id   8cbe8ee8916fd36daf05703210b43316
#
_cell.length_a   1.000
_cell.length_b   1.000
_cell.length_c   1.000
_cell.angle_alpha   90.00
_cell.angle_beta   90.00
_cell.angle_gamma   90.00
#
_symmetry.space_group_name_H-M   'P 1'
#
loop_
_entity.id
_entity.type
_entity.pdbx_description
1 polymer ?
#
loop_
_entity_poly.entity_id
_entity_poly.type
_entity_poly.pdbx_seq_one_letter_code
_entity_poly.pdbx_strand_id
1 'polypeptide(L)'
;MRVERCLIDANWGASTEVVYQFCRHSEFAAVLTPSHGRYVGAASLPFSEYRRHPGDRVGHNWRIPAAANGRAVRHLVYDTNYWKSFVHTRLAVPLGETGGLSLFGEKAEAHRQFADHLTAEYRVKTEGRGRTVDEWRVRPGGGDNHWFDGLVGCAVAASMQGVALLEHAPAPAPKPPPRKLSDVQKQKRLEREQRGGYYGL
;
A
#
# COMPACT_ATOMS: atom_id res chain seq x y z
N MET A 1 25.34 -5.94 -6.24
CA MET A 1 24.00 -5.58 -5.72
C MET A 1 23.51 -6.76 -4.88
N ARG A 2 23.00 -6.53 -3.67
CA ARG A 2 22.52 -7.58 -2.77
C ARG A 2 20.99 -7.50 -2.68
N VAL A 3 20.32 -8.66 -2.72
CA VAL A 3 18.85 -8.74 -2.51
C VAL A 3 18.58 -8.75 -1.01
N GLU A 4 17.89 -7.74 -0.50
CA GLU A 4 17.53 -7.61 0.91
C GLU A 4 16.18 -8.26 1.25
N ARG A 5 15.27 -8.35 0.29
CA ARG A 5 13.96 -9.00 0.44
C ARG A 5 13.49 -9.55 -0.91
N CYS A 6 12.96 -10.77 -0.90
CA CYS A 6 12.29 -11.38 -2.03
C CYS A 6 10.93 -11.93 -1.57
N LEU A 7 9.87 -11.50 -2.24
CA LEU A 7 8.53 -12.01 -2.03
C LEU A 7 8.23 -13.08 -3.08
N ILE A 8 7.71 -14.22 -2.66
CA ILE A 8 7.29 -15.29 -3.56
C ILE A 8 5.79 -15.44 -3.42
N ASP A 9 5.06 -15.32 -4.53
CA ASP A 9 3.61 -15.50 -4.52
C ASP A 9 3.23 -16.93 -4.11
N ALA A 10 2.37 -17.03 -3.13
CA ALA A 10 1.88 -18.29 -2.56
C ALA A 10 0.37 -18.50 -2.79
N ASN A 11 -0.26 -17.71 -3.69
CA ASN A 11 -1.68 -17.86 -4.03
C ASN A 11 -1.97 -18.98 -5.05
N TRP A 12 -1.07 -19.93 -5.20
CA TRP A 12 -1.13 -20.96 -6.25
C TRP A 12 -1.88 -22.23 -5.83
N GLY A 13 -2.91 -22.13 -5.03
CA GLY A 13 -3.76 -23.27 -4.67
C GLY A 13 -2.95 -24.47 -4.16
N ALA A 14 -2.89 -25.57 -4.91
CA ALA A 14 -2.17 -26.78 -4.54
C ALA A 14 -0.66 -26.59 -4.35
N SER A 15 -0.05 -25.58 -4.95
CA SER A 15 1.40 -25.32 -4.87
C SER A 15 1.78 -24.36 -3.72
N THR A 16 0.82 -23.88 -2.95
CA THR A 16 1.08 -23.00 -1.81
C THR A 16 2.09 -23.60 -0.83
N GLU A 17 1.95 -24.85 -0.47
CA GLU A 17 2.85 -25.53 0.47
C GLU A 17 4.28 -25.64 -0.10
N VAL A 18 4.44 -25.83 -1.40
CA VAL A 18 5.76 -25.85 -2.05
C VAL A 18 6.51 -24.54 -1.84
N VAL A 19 5.83 -23.39 -2.01
CA VAL A 19 6.40 -22.06 -1.75
C VAL A 19 6.83 -21.92 -0.29
N TYR A 20 6.00 -22.36 0.65
CA TYR A 20 6.33 -22.31 2.08
C TYR A 20 7.53 -23.19 2.43
N GLN A 21 7.59 -24.41 1.89
CA GLN A 21 8.72 -25.33 2.09
C GLN A 21 10.00 -24.75 1.49
N PHE A 22 9.94 -24.18 0.28
CA PHE A 22 11.08 -23.52 -0.33
C PHE A 22 11.58 -22.34 0.50
N CYS A 23 10.68 -21.45 0.96
CA CYS A 23 11.06 -20.32 1.82
C CYS A 23 11.68 -20.76 3.15
N ARG A 24 11.28 -21.93 3.67
CA ARG A 24 11.78 -22.49 4.93
C ARG A 24 13.17 -23.09 4.80
N HIS A 25 13.39 -23.87 3.73
CA HIS A 25 14.57 -24.73 3.59
C HIS A 25 15.65 -24.19 2.66
N SER A 26 15.39 -23.08 1.96
CA SER A 26 16.39 -22.42 1.11
C SER A 26 17.54 -21.87 1.94
N GLU A 27 18.73 -21.89 1.40
CA GLU A 27 19.88 -21.15 1.92
C GLU A 27 19.63 -19.64 2.02
N PHE A 28 18.66 -19.11 1.24
CA PHE A 28 18.22 -17.73 1.24
C PHE A 28 17.00 -17.45 2.13
N ALA A 29 16.62 -18.36 3.02
CA ALA A 29 15.43 -18.24 3.88
C ALA A 29 15.34 -16.90 4.63
N ALA A 30 16.47 -16.28 4.98
CA ALA A 30 16.52 -14.99 5.66
C ALA A 30 15.93 -13.82 4.85
N VAL A 31 15.99 -13.90 3.51
CA VAL A 31 15.47 -12.86 2.61
C VAL A 31 14.16 -13.25 1.93
N LEU A 32 13.81 -14.52 1.91
CA LEU A 32 12.59 -15.04 1.29
C LEU A 32 11.38 -14.86 2.20
N THR A 33 10.25 -14.50 1.63
CA THR A 33 8.98 -14.40 2.35
C THR A 33 7.84 -14.85 1.44
N PRO A 34 7.05 -15.86 1.83
CA PRO A 34 5.82 -16.19 1.13
C PRO A 34 4.88 -15.00 1.18
N SER A 35 4.18 -14.70 0.09
CA SER A 35 3.28 -13.56 0.02
C SER A 35 1.92 -13.94 -0.58
N HIS A 36 0.89 -13.27 -0.10
CA HIS A 36 -0.47 -13.41 -0.56
C HIS A 36 -1.03 -12.04 -0.94
N GLY A 37 -1.24 -11.82 -2.21
CA GLY A 37 -2.04 -10.70 -2.68
C GLY A 37 -3.50 -10.90 -2.28
N ARG A 38 -4.11 -9.89 -1.67
CA ARG A 38 -5.53 -9.90 -1.31
C ARG A 38 -6.26 -8.78 -2.03
N TYR A 39 -7.30 -9.14 -2.75
CA TYR A 39 -8.22 -8.17 -3.34
C TYR A 39 -9.02 -7.48 -2.23
N VAL A 40 -8.88 -6.17 -2.10
CA VAL A 40 -9.62 -5.34 -1.15
C VAL A 40 -10.45 -4.32 -1.93
N GLY A 41 -11.68 -4.70 -2.26
CA GLY A 41 -12.63 -3.82 -2.96
C GLY A 41 -13.32 -2.83 -2.01
N ALA A 42 -14.15 -1.95 -2.58
CA ALA A 42 -14.86 -0.92 -1.83
C ALA A 42 -15.74 -1.48 -0.71
N ALA A 43 -16.38 -2.63 -0.93
CA ALA A 43 -17.22 -3.30 0.07
C ALA A 43 -16.42 -4.08 1.12
N SER A 44 -15.13 -4.34 0.90
CA SER A 44 -14.27 -5.10 1.80
C SER A 44 -13.81 -4.26 2.99
N LEU A 45 -13.43 -4.92 4.10
CA LEU A 45 -12.78 -4.26 5.23
C LEU A 45 -11.36 -3.83 4.79
N PRO A 46 -10.95 -2.55 4.94
CA PRO A 46 -9.62 -2.11 4.62
C PRO A 46 -8.59 -2.61 5.65
N PHE A 47 -7.32 -2.75 5.24
CA PHE A 47 -6.25 -3.21 6.12
C PHE A 47 -6.07 -2.34 7.37
N SER A 48 -6.37 -1.05 7.31
CA SER A 48 -6.30 -0.11 8.44
C SER A 48 -7.27 -0.46 9.57
N GLU A 49 -8.38 -1.13 9.26
CA GLU A 49 -9.42 -1.54 10.22
C GLU A 49 -9.24 -2.98 10.73
N TYR A 50 -8.22 -3.72 10.26
CA TYR A 50 -7.98 -5.06 10.74
C TYR A 50 -7.51 -5.05 12.19
N ARG A 51 -8.09 -5.94 13.00
CA ARG A 51 -7.65 -6.14 14.39
C ARG A 51 -6.18 -6.56 14.40
N ARG A 52 -5.37 -5.85 15.18
CA ARG A 52 -3.97 -6.19 15.43
C ARG A 52 -3.86 -7.17 16.60
N HIS A 53 -3.04 -8.17 16.44
CA HIS A 53 -2.69 -9.11 17.51
C HIS A 53 -1.23 -8.90 17.94
N PRO A 54 -0.87 -9.25 19.19
CA PRO A 54 0.51 -9.24 19.62
C PRO A 54 1.41 -10.03 18.67
N GLY A 55 2.52 -9.44 18.23
CA GLY A 55 3.45 -10.07 17.29
C GLY A 55 3.12 -9.85 15.81
N ASP A 56 1.99 -9.22 15.47
CA ASP A 56 1.73 -8.78 14.09
C ASP A 56 2.71 -7.67 13.70
N ARG A 57 3.26 -7.78 12.49
CA ARG A 57 3.95 -6.66 11.83
C ARG A 57 3.02 -6.04 10.82
N VAL A 58 2.82 -4.74 10.88
CA VAL A 58 1.88 -4.01 10.04
C VAL A 58 2.58 -2.83 9.41
N GLY A 59 2.41 -2.66 8.12
CA GLY A 59 2.86 -1.49 7.36
C GLY A 59 1.76 -0.92 6.49
N HIS A 60 2.16 -0.14 5.51
CA HIS A 60 1.22 0.55 4.64
C HIS A 60 0.54 -0.44 3.68
N ASN A 61 -0.74 -0.73 3.91
CA ASN A 61 -1.54 -1.71 3.14
C ASN A 61 -0.90 -3.10 3.02
N TRP A 62 -0.12 -3.51 4.01
CA TRP A 62 0.39 -4.86 4.16
C TRP A 62 0.50 -5.26 5.64
N ARG A 63 0.50 -6.56 5.90
CA ARG A 63 0.69 -7.12 7.24
C ARG A 63 1.37 -8.49 7.18
N ILE A 64 2.11 -8.81 8.23
CA ILE A 64 2.62 -10.16 8.51
C ILE A 64 1.98 -10.59 9.83
N PRO A 65 0.99 -11.48 9.80
CA PRO A 65 0.35 -11.97 11.02
C PRO A 65 1.36 -12.66 11.93
N ALA A 66 1.12 -12.60 13.23
CA ALA A 66 1.83 -13.45 14.18
C ALA A 66 1.66 -14.93 13.81
N ALA A 67 2.71 -15.73 13.97
CA ALA A 67 2.61 -17.15 13.72
C ALA A 67 1.60 -17.77 14.69
N ALA A 68 0.50 -18.29 14.19
CA ALA A 68 -0.43 -19.08 14.98
C ALA A 68 0.15 -20.48 15.17
N ASN A 69 0.17 -20.96 16.41
CA ASN A 69 0.44 -22.35 16.78
C ASN A 69 1.74 -22.96 16.19
N GLY A 70 2.87 -22.25 16.30
CA GLY A 70 4.17 -22.85 15.99
C GLY A 70 4.50 -23.06 14.50
N ARG A 71 3.69 -22.54 13.59
CA ARG A 71 4.05 -22.55 12.15
C ARG A 71 5.30 -21.70 11.93
N ALA A 72 6.36 -22.33 11.43
CA ALA A 72 7.69 -21.77 11.40
C ALA A 72 7.88 -20.63 10.36
N VAL A 73 7.02 -20.51 9.36
CA VAL A 73 7.16 -19.50 8.30
C VAL A 73 6.01 -18.51 8.34
N ARG A 74 6.34 -17.25 8.60
CA ARG A 74 5.40 -16.14 8.49
C ARG A 74 5.21 -15.77 7.04
N HIS A 75 4.01 -15.37 6.66
CA HIS A 75 3.70 -14.89 5.32
C HIS A 75 3.25 -13.43 5.35
N LEU A 76 3.50 -12.76 4.25
CA LEU A 76 3.02 -11.41 4.00
C LEU A 76 1.63 -11.46 3.36
N VAL A 77 0.73 -10.58 3.80
CA VAL A 77 -0.53 -10.31 3.11
C VAL A 77 -0.57 -8.83 2.74
N TYR A 78 -0.93 -8.50 1.51
CA TYR A 78 -0.99 -7.10 1.05
C TYR A 78 -2.22 -6.84 0.18
N ASP A 79 -2.66 -5.57 0.14
CA ASP A 79 -3.78 -5.11 -0.69
C ASP A 79 -3.34 -4.95 -2.14
N THR A 80 -3.80 -5.84 -3.02
CA THR A 80 -3.43 -5.81 -4.45
C THR A 80 -3.96 -4.57 -5.16
N ASN A 81 -5.19 -4.12 -4.87
CA ASN A 81 -5.78 -2.95 -5.52
C ASN A 81 -5.00 -1.68 -5.18
N TYR A 82 -4.66 -1.50 -3.90
CA TYR A 82 -3.86 -0.36 -3.47
C TYR A 82 -2.48 -0.36 -4.16
N TRP A 83 -1.76 -1.46 -4.10
CA TRP A 83 -0.39 -1.52 -4.59
C TRP A 83 -0.29 -1.50 -6.11
N LYS A 84 -1.28 -2.05 -6.83
CA LYS A 84 -1.40 -1.90 -8.28
C LYS A 84 -1.61 -0.44 -8.67
N SER A 85 -2.51 0.28 -7.99
CA SER A 85 -2.72 1.72 -8.21
C SER A 85 -1.49 2.54 -7.89
N PHE A 86 -0.78 2.21 -6.81
CA PHE A 86 0.47 2.86 -6.44
C PHE A 86 1.51 2.74 -7.57
N VAL A 87 1.83 1.51 -8.00
CA VAL A 87 2.82 1.25 -9.06
C VAL A 87 2.44 1.94 -10.36
N HIS A 88 1.20 1.80 -10.78
CA HIS A 88 0.71 2.39 -12.03
C HIS A 88 0.78 3.92 -12.02
N THR A 89 0.48 4.53 -10.88
CA THR A 89 0.61 5.99 -10.72
C THR A 89 2.06 6.42 -10.81
N ARG A 90 3.01 5.66 -10.26
CA ARG A 90 4.44 5.97 -10.32
C ARG A 90 5.03 5.82 -11.73
N LEU A 91 4.53 4.90 -12.51
CA LEU A 91 4.88 4.77 -13.93
C LEU A 91 4.33 5.91 -14.80
N ALA A 92 3.24 6.55 -14.36
CA ALA A 92 2.64 7.70 -15.05
C ALA A 92 3.32 9.05 -14.74
N VAL A 93 4.23 9.09 -13.76
CA VAL A 93 5.01 10.30 -13.44
C VAL A 93 6.02 10.55 -14.57
N PRO A 94 6.16 11.80 -15.06
CA PRO A 94 7.12 12.12 -16.10
C PRO A 94 8.55 11.71 -15.75
N LEU A 95 9.31 11.30 -16.75
CA LEU A 95 10.69 10.88 -16.58
C LEU A 95 11.54 12.00 -15.96
N GLY A 96 12.27 11.68 -14.91
CA GLY A 96 13.13 12.62 -14.17
C GLY A 96 12.45 13.38 -13.03
N GLU A 97 11.13 13.26 -12.89
CA GLU A 97 10.43 13.84 -11.74
C GLU A 97 10.50 12.95 -10.51
N THR A 98 10.45 13.58 -9.33
CA THR A 98 10.50 12.87 -8.04
C THR A 98 9.30 11.94 -7.88
N GLY A 99 9.59 10.73 -7.44
CA GLY A 99 8.57 9.70 -7.21
C GLY A 99 8.13 8.94 -8.45
N GLY A 100 8.73 9.22 -9.61
CA GLY A 100 8.55 8.44 -10.83
C GLY A 100 9.24 7.08 -10.76
N LEU A 101 8.63 6.08 -11.37
CA LEU A 101 9.23 4.77 -11.62
C LEU A 101 9.56 4.70 -13.11
N SER A 102 10.84 4.59 -13.44
CA SER A 102 11.32 4.50 -14.82
C SER A 102 11.94 3.13 -15.09
N LEU A 103 11.87 2.72 -16.34
CA LEU A 103 12.52 1.49 -16.81
C LEU A 103 13.91 1.82 -17.34
N PHE A 104 14.85 0.92 -17.08
CA PHE A 104 16.20 1.03 -17.59
C PHE A 104 16.24 0.64 -19.07
N GLY A 105 16.96 1.41 -19.89
CA GLY A 105 17.18 1.12 -21.31
C GLY A 105 16.79 2.31 -22.21
N GLU A 106 17.35 2.32 -23.42
CA GLU A 106 17.21 3.45 -24.35
C GLU A 106 16.06 3.28 -25.35
N LYS A 107 15.60 2.04 -25.57
CA LYS A 107 14.60 1.72 -26.61
C LYS A 107 13.31 1.24 -25.99
N ALA A 108 12.23 1.95 -26.24
CA ALA A 108 10.89 1.62 -25.75
C ALA A 108 10.43 0.21 -26.20
N GLU A 109 10.84 -0.22 -27.40
CA GLU A 109 10.49 -1.53 -27.97
C GLU A 109 11.00 -2.69 -27.13
N ALA A 110 12.13 -2.52 -26.44
CA ALA A 110 12.67 -3.54 -25.53
C ALA A 110 11.75 -3.85 -24.36
N HIS A 111 10.85 -2.94 -24.03
CA HIS A 111 9.89 -3.06 -22.91
C HIS A 111 8.49 -3.44 -23.36
N ARG A 112 8.27 -3.79 -24.65
CA ARG A 112 6.93 -4.07 -25.17
C ARG A 112 6.20 -5.16 -24.38
N GLN A 113 6.85 -6.32 -24.18
CA GLN A 113 6.25 -7.41 -23.43
C GLN A 113 5.95 -7.01 -21.96
N PHE A 114 6.82 -6.23 -21.34
CA PHE A 114 6.58 -5.71 -20.00
C PHE A 114 5.37 -4.76 -19.98
N ALA A 115 5.26 -3.87 -20.97
CA ALA A 115 4.09 -2.99 -21.13
C ALA A 115 2.79 -3.77 -21.34
N ASP A 116 2.83 -4.85 -22.13
CA ASP A 116 1.68 -5.73 -22.34
C ASP A 116 1.17 -6.31 -20.99
N HIS A 117 2.07 -6.81 -20.14
CA HIS A 117 1.73 -7.28 -18.80
C HIS A 117 1.18 -6.16 -17.89
N LEU A 118 1.73 -4.94 -17.95
CA LEU A 118 1.26 -3.81 -17.16
C LEU A 118 -0.12 -3.32 -17.57
N THR A 119 -0.48 -3.51 -18.85
CA THR A 119 -1.74 -3.06 -19.43
C THR A 119 -2.79 -4.18 -19.57
N ALA A 120 -2.45 -5.41 -19.17
CA ALA A 120 -3.38 -6.54 -19.15
C ALA A 120 -4.58 -6.33 -18.20
N GLU A 121 -4.41 -5.44 -17.23
CA GLU A 121 -5.47 -5.04 -16.32
C GLU A 121 -5.80 -3.55 -16.46
N TYR A 122 -6.96 -3.18 -15.95
CA TYR A 122 -7.40 -1.79 -15.85
C TYR A 122 -8.08 -1.52 -14.53
N ARG A 123 -8.01 -0.28 -14.08
CA ARG A 123 -8.65 0.15 -12.84
C ARG A 123 -10.06 0.68 -13.08
N VAL A 124 -10.95 0.34 -12.16
CA VAL A 124 -12.32 0.87 -12.09
C VAL A 124 -12.50 1.52 -10.72
N LYS A 125 -12.95 2.76 -10.69
CA LYS A 125 -13.33 3.41 -9.42
C LYS A 125 -14.63 2.81 -8.93
N THR A 126 -14.64 2.30 -7.71
CA THR A 126 -15.79 1.68 -7.07
C THR A 126 -16.04 2.31 -5.71
N GLU A 127 -17.28 2.54 -5.38
CA GLU A 127 -17.69 3.13 -4.11
C GLU A 127 -18.36 2.09 -3.20
N GLY A 128 -18.06 2.14 -1.93
CA GLY A 128 -18.66 1.27 -0.91
C GLY A 128 -18.13 1.58 0.47
N ARG A 129 -18.94 1.36 1.50
CA ARG A 129 -18.60 1.63 2.90
C ARG A 129 -18.08 3.06 3.15
N GLY A 130 -18.60 4.05 2.41
CA GLY A 130 -18.19 5.46 2.54
C GLY A 130 -16.79 5.78 1.99
N ARG A 131 -16.21 4.91 1.16
CA ARG A 131 -14.89 5.13 0.53
C ARG A 131 -14.93 4.81 -0.96
N THR A 132 -14.09 5.49 -1.72
CA THR A 132 -13.83 5.21 -3.13
C THR A 132 -12.48 4.52 -3.26
N VAL A 133 -12.42 3.40 -3.94
CA VAL A 133 -11.18 2.64 -4.19
C VAL A 133 -11.04 2.33 -5.67
N ASP A 134 -9.81 2.18 -6.13
CA ASP A 134 -9.52 1.61 -7.45
C ASP A 134 -9.57 0.08 -7.34
N GLU A 135 -10.44 -0.56 -8.09
CA GLU A 135 -10.50 -2.00 -8.25
C GLU A 135 -9.88 -2.41 -9.58
N TRP A 136 -8.91 -3.30 -9.55
CA TRP A 136 -8.22 -3.77 -10.76
C TRP A 136 -8.89 -5.01 -11.32
N ARG A 137 -9.10 -5.01 -12.63
CA ARG A 137 -9.79 -6.08 -13.37
C ARG A 137 -9.01 -6.44 -14.61
N VAL A 138 -8.95 -7.74 -14.92
CA VAL A 138 -8.35 -8.23 -16.16
C VAL A 138 -9.17 -7.75 -17.36
N ARG A 139 -8.51 -7.30 -18.41
CA ARG A 139 -9.17 -6.93 -19.65
C ARG A 139 -9.76 -8.17 -20.34
N PRO A 140 -10.97 -8.09 -20.90
CA PRO A 140 -11.49 -9.16 -21.76
C PRO A 140 -10.50 -9.44 -22.91
N GLY A 141 -10.06 -10.68 -23.04
CA GLY A 141 -9.04 -11.06 -24.02
C GLY A 141 -7.62 -10.53 -23.68
N GLY A 142 -7.42 -10.00 -22.49
CA GLY A 142 -6.11 -9.57 -22.01
C GLY A 142 -5.14 -10.74 -21.85
N GLY A 143 -3.84 -10.45 -21.98
CA GLY A 143 -2.76 -11.39 -21.76
C GLY A 143 -2.43 -11.59 -20.27
N ASP A 144 -1.28 -12.16 -20.03
CA ASP A 144 -0.75 -12.37 -18.67
C ASP A 144 -0.42 -11.03 -17.99
N ASN A 145 -0.54 -10.99 -16.67
CA ASN A 145 -0.21 -9.85 -15.83
C ASN A 145 0.96 -10.12 -14.86
N HIS A 146 1.64 -11.25 -15.00
CA HIS A 146 2.60 -11.75 -14.03
C HIS A 146 3.73 -10.77 -13.70
N TRP A 147 4.21 -10.00 -14.69
CA TRP A 147 5.26 -9.00 -14.44
C TRP A 147 4.71 -7.77 -13.71
N PHE A 148 3.45 -7.42 -13.92
CA PHE A 148 2.80 -6.39 -13.13
C PHE A 148 2.68 -6.82 -11.65
N ASP A 149 2.23 -8.03 -11.40
CA ASP A 149 2.15 -8.58 -10.05
C ASP A 149 3.55 -8.69 -9.40
N GLY A 150 4.57 -9.07 -10.17
CA GLY A 150 5.97 -9.07 -9.72
C GLY A 150 6.47 -7.68 -9.33
N LEU A 151 6.17 -6.65 -10.14
CA LEU A 151 6.54 -5.26 -9.84
C LEU A 151 5.81 -4.74 -8.60
N VAL A 152 4.54 -5.10 -8.43
CA VAL A 152 3.75 -4.83 -7.22
C VAL A 152 4.42 -5.44 -6.00
N GLY A 153 4.84 -6.72 -6.10
CA GLY A 153 5.60 -7.39 -5.04
C GLY A 153 6.90 -6.66 -4.69
N CYS A 154 7.64 -6.16 -5.68
CA CYS A 154 8.84 -5.35 -5.45
C CYS A 154 8.54 -4.06 -4.68
N ALA A 155 7.47 -3.35 -5.02
CA ALA A 155 7.06 -2.13 -4.31
C ALA A 155 6.68 -2.43 -2.85
N VAL A 156 5.95 -3.52 -2.60
CA VAL A 156 5.62 -3.97 -1.25
C VAL A 156 6.88 -4.32 -0.46
N ALA A 157 7.82 -5.06 -1.07
CA ALA A 157 9.11 -5.43 -0.44
C ALA A 157 9.93 -4.19 -0.06
N ALA A 158 10.00 -3.20 -0.93
CA ALA A 158 10.67 -1.92 -0.66
C ALA A 158 10.02 -1.17 0.52
N SER A 159 8.69 -1.14 0.59
CA SER A 159 7.96 -0.58 1.73
C SER A 159 8.27 -1.31 3.05
N MET A 160 8.44 -2.63 3.01
CA MET A 160 8.82 -3.43 4.19
C MET A 160 10.23 -3.08 4.71
N GLN A 161 11.11 -2.62 3.82
CA GLN A 161 12.48 -2.18 4.15
C GLN A 161 12.53 -0.70 4.60
N GLY A 162 11.38 -0.03 4.72
CA GLY A 162 11.30 1.36 5.15
C GLY A 162 11.68 2.37 4.07
N VAL A 163 11.73 1.96 2.80
CA VAL A 163 11.92 2.90 1.70
C VAL A 163 10.73 3.86 1.68
N ALA A 164 11.01 5.16 1.67
CA ALA A 164 10.00 6.21 1.54
C ALA A 164 9.44 6.20 0.11
N LEU A 165 8.51 5.30 -0.15
CA LEU A 165 7.83 5.17 -1.45
C LEU A 165 6.74 6.23 -1.66
N LEU A 166 6.30 6.83 -0.57
CA LEU A 166 5.32 7.91 -0.57
C LEU A 166 6.09 9.23 -0.42
N GLU A 167 5.77 10.20 -1.26
CA GLU A 167 6.11 11.58 -0.92
C GLU A 167 5.66 11.83 0.52
N HIS A 168 6.49 12.48 1.30
CA HIS A 168 6.07 12.92 2.62
C HIS A 168 4.78 13.70 2.44
N ALA A 169 3.64 13.13 2.82
CA ALA A 169 2.51 13.97 3.17
C ALA A 169 3.11 15.04 4.10
N PRO A 170 2.91 16.33 3.81
CA PRO A 170 3.47 17.39 4.66
C PRO A 170 3.20 16.97 6.10
N ALA A 171 4.24 16.96 6.92
CA ALA A 171 4.14 16.53 8.32
C ALA A 171 2.86 17.15 8.87
N PRO A 172 1.95 16.39 9.49
CA PRO A 172 0.71 16.96 9.99
C PRO A 172 1.09 18.17 10.80
N ALA A 173 0.53 19.33 10.46
CA ALA A 173 0.85 20.60 11.10
C ALA A 173 0.89 20.34 12.62
N PRO A 174 1.92 20.78 13.34
CA PRO A 174 2.06 20.50 14.75
C PRO A 174 0.72 20.82 15.40
N LYS A 175 0.15 19.85 16.11
CA LYS A 175 -1.12 20.05 16.79
C LYS A 175 -0.97 21.31 17.63
N PRO A 176 -1.87 22.30 17.49
CA PRO A 176 -1.78 23.51 18.28
C PRO A 176 -1.69 23.10 19.77
N PRO A 177 -0.85 23.74 20.55
CA PRO A 177 -0.69 23.38 21.95
C PRO A 177 -2.07 23.36 22.62
N PRO A 178 -2.32 22.43 23.55
CA PRO A 178 -3.61 22.32 24.21
C PRO A 178 -3.97 23.66 24.85
N ARG A 179 -5.04 24.29 24.34
CA ARG A 179 -5.51 25.55 24.91
C ARG A 179 -6.12 25.28 26.28
N LYS A 180 -5.72 26.03 27.27
CA LYS A 180 -6.34 25.96 28.61
C LYS A 180 -7.83 26.32 28.48
N LEU A 181 -8.67 25.62 29.21
CA LEU A 181 -10.12 25.85 29.18
C LEU A 181 -10.47 27.32 29.53
N SER A 182 -9.70 27.93 30.43
CA SER A 182 -9.76 29.36 30.80
C SER A 182 -9.55 30.30 29.60
N ASP A 183 -8.66 29.96 28.68
CA ASP A 183 -8.35 30.83 27.53
C ASP A 183 -9.47 30.74 26.47
N VAL A 184 -10.06 29.56 26.30
CA VAL A 184 -11.22 29.35 25.44
C VAL A 184 -12.46 30.09 25.98
N GLN A 185 -12.65 30.08 27.29
CA GLN A 185 -13.75 30.81 27.93
C GLN A 185 -13.57 32.32 27.83
N LYS A 186 -12.34 32.84 28.02
CA LYS A 186 -12.02 34.26 27.81
C LYS A 186 -12.28 34.69 26.37
N GLN A 187 -11.86 33.89 25.40
CA GLN A 187 -12.07 34.21 23.99
C GLN A 187 -13.55 34.25 23.63
N LYS A 188 -14.36 33.26 24.07
CA LYS A 188 -15.83 33.25 23.87
C LYS A 188 -16.52 34.44 24.53
N ARG A 189 -16.02 34.90 25.67
CA ARG A 189 -16.58 36.10 26.34
C ARG A 189 -16.30 37.36 25.53
N LEU A 190 -15.08 37.55 25.04
CA LEU A 190 -14.71 38.68 24.18
C LEU A 190 -15.51 38.69 22.86
N GLU A 191 -15.70 37.54 22.24
CA GLU A 191 -16.51 37.41 21.01
C GLU A 191 -17.98 37.76 21.25
N ARG A 192 -18.53 37.43 22.45
CA ARG A 192 -19.90 37.83 22.83
C ARG A 192 -20.03 39.32 23.09
N GLU A 193 -19.03 39.92 23.78
CA GLU A 193 -19.00 41.38 24.04
C GLU A 193 -18.88 42.17 22.72
N GLN A 194 -18.08 41.69 21.74
CA GLN A 194 -17.98 42.31 20.42
C GLN A 194 -19.27 42.18 19.58
N ARG A 195 -20.00 41.06 19.70
CA ARG A 195 -21.31 40.88 19.01
C ARG A 195 -22.44 41.63 19.67
N GLY A 196 -22.38 41.82 20.99
CA GLY A 196 -23.42 42.57 21.75
C GLY A 196 -23.35 44.08 21.58
N GLY A 197 -22.20 44.62 21.14
CA GLY A 197 -22.05 46.07 20.91
C GLY A 197 -22.67 46.61 19.61
N TYR A 198 -23.24 45.77 18.75
CA TYR A 198 -23.83 46.18 17.47
C TYR A 198 -25.36 46.37 17.47
N TYR A 199 -26.02 46.23 18.63
CA TYR A 199 -27.48 46.40 18.78
C TYR A 199 -27.86 47.50 19.78
N GLY A 200 -27.10 48.58 19.82
CA GLY A 200 -27.36 49.71 20.65
C GLY A 200 -27.08 51.04 19.92
N LEU A 201 -27.90 51.38 18.94
CA LEU A 201 -28.16 52.74 18.46
C LEU A 201 -29.51 52.72 17.75
#